data_8c2916f768a18eed7c82d533b2aa0a13
#
_entry.id   8c2916f768a18eed7c82d533b2aa0a13
#
_cell.length_a   1.000
_cell.length_b   1.000
_cell.length_c   1.000
_cell.angle_alpha   90.00
_cell.angle_beta   90.00
_cell.angle_gamma   90.00
#
_symmetry.space_group_name_H-M   'P 1'
#
loop_
_entity.id
_entity.type
_entity.pdbx_description
1 polymer ?
#
loop_
_entity_poly.entity_id
_entity_poly.type
_entity_poly.pdbx_seq_one_letter_code
_entity_poly.pdbx_strand_id
1 'polypeptide(L)'
;VSTAFAEYENERKIEVYRLQSAARNSVEWFEDVERYLDLDPVQLNYSLLTRSQRISHENLRERDPSWLESAEKWFQVHAGKDPKEKVRSPMFAPFKLGDMALKNRIVVSPMAQYKAKDGCPNEWHFVHYAERAKGGAGLVYTEMTCVSADGRITLGCPGLYTTEHEEQWTRLTKFVHEETEAKICCQIGHAGRKGSTQLGWEKMDAPLANDNWPLLSASAIAWSPENVTPKEMNESDMELVIDQFVSAVKMAYRSNFDMIELHAAHGYLISSFISPKSNIRKDSYGGSLKNRMRFPLRVFEAMRKAWPKTKPMSVRISATDWIESDGVTPIESVEIAKLFSEVLLIPLSLLFIY
;
A
#
# COMPACT_ATOMS: atom_id res chain seq x y z
N VAL A 1 -46.87 14.20 -14.40
CA VAL A 1 -45.70 14.93 -14.92
C VAL A 1 -44.47 14.67 -14.06
N SER A 2 -44.52 14.93 -12.73
CA SER A 2 -43.38 14.72 -11.83
C SER A 2 -42.87 13.26 -11.80
N THR A 3 -43.75 12.28 -11.83
CA THR A 3 -43.43 10.85 -11.86
C THR A 3 -42.69 10.46 -13.15
N ALA A 4 -43.20 10.96 -14.30
CA ALA A 4 -42.58 10.70 -15.59
C ALA A 4 -41.16 11.31 -15.71
N PHE A 5 -40.93 12.49 -15.12
CA PHE A 5 -39.61 13.08 -15.06
C PHE A 5 -38.64 12.28 -14.16
N ALA A 6 -39.14 11.80 -13.02
CA ALA A 6 -38.33 10.96 -12.13
C ALA A 6 -37.95 9.62 -12.78
N GLU A 7 -38.87 9.00 -13.51
CA GLU A 7 -38.59 7.77 -14.28
C GLU A 7 -37.58 8.03 -15.38
N TYR A 8 -37.76 9.11 -16.16
CA TYR A 8 -36.79 9.50 -17.20
C TYR A 8 -35.40 9.77 -16.62
N GLU A 9 -35.30 10.52 -15.52
CA GLU A 9 -34.04 10.81 -14.85
C GLU A 9 -33.37 9.52 -14.35
N ASN A 10 -34.10 8.63 -13.71
CA ASN A 10 -33.59 7.37 -13.21
C ASN A 10 -33.04 6.47 -14.35
N GLU A 11 -33.77 6.44 -15.48
CA GLU A 11 -33.33 5.64 -16.64
C GLU A 11 -32.08 6.22 -17.32
N ARG A 12 -31.98 7.56 -17.44
CA ARG A 12 -30.94 8.22 -18.22
C ARG A 12 -29.70 8.60 -17.40
N LYS A 13 -29.84 8.75 -16.09
CA LYS A 13 -28.84 9.29 -15.17
C LYS A 13 -27.48 8.62 -15.31
N ILE A 14 -27.44 7.29 -15.37
CA ILE A 14 -26.19 6.53 -15.42
C ILE A 14 -25.43 6.84 -16.73
N GLU A 15 -26.10 6.83 -17.86
CA GLU A 15 -25.48 7.09 -19.17
C GLU A 15 -25.00 8.54 -19.28
N VAL A 16 -25.79 9.48 -18.79
CA VAL A 16 -25.41 10.91 -18.77
C VAL A 16 -24.16 11.11 -17.91
N TYR A 17 -24.11 10.54 -16.71
CA TYR A 17 -22.91 10.64 -15.85
C TYR A 17 -21.67 9.99 -16.46
N ARG A 18 -21.82 8.86 -17.15
CA ARG A 18 -20.70 8.23 -17.88
C ARG A 18 -20.14 9.14 -18.97
N LEU A 19 -21.02 9.81 -19.73
CA LEU A 19 -20.61 10.76 -20.77
C LEU A 19 -19.95 12.01 -20.19
N GLN A 20 -20.53 12.57 -19.13
CA GLN A 20 -19.97 13.72 -18.42
C GLN A 20 -18.61 13.40 -17.80
N SER A 21 -18.46 12.22 -17.18
CA SER A 21 -17.17 11.77 -16.64
C SER A 21 -16.11 11.64 -17.73
N ALA A 22 -16.45 11.04 -18.86
CA ALA A 22 -15.53 10.91 -19.98
C ALA A 22 -15.11 12.25 -20.59
N ALA A 23 -16.06 13.19 -20.72
CA ALA A 23 -15.78 14.54 -21.17
C ALA A 23 -14.88 15.28 -20.18
N ARG A 24 -15.18 15.20 -18.89
CA ARG A 24 -14.36 15.80 -17.83
C ARG A 24 -12.93 15.27 -17.83
N ASN A 25 -12.75 13.96 -17.84
CA ASN A 25 -11.40 13.35 -17.91
C ASN A 25 -10.62 13.85 -19.15
N SER A 26 -11.32 14.01 -20.28
CA SER A 26 -10.71 14.50 -21.51
C SER A 26 -10.29 15.97 -21.41
N VAL A 27 -11.09 16.81 -20.76
CA VAL A 27 -10.78 18.24 -20.51
C VAL A 27 -9.60 18.33 -19.55
N GLU A 28 -9.65 17.65 -18.41
CA GLU A 28 -8.56 17.62 -17.42
C GLU A 28 -7.23 17.16 -18.05
N TRP A 29 -7.27 16.19 -18.97
CA TRP A 29 -6.08 15.77 -19.69
C TRP A 29 -5.47 16.90 -20.53
N PHE A 30 -6.30 17.69 -21.22
CA PHE A 30 -5.82 18.82 -22.04
C PHE A 30 -5.38 20.03 -21.17
N GLU A 31 -6.04 20.28 -20.05
CA GLU A 31 -5.64 21.32 -19.09
C GLU A 31 -4.28 21.04 -18.47
N ASP A 32 -3.96 19.76 -18.24
CA ASP A 32 -2.69 19.28 -17.70
C ASP A 32 -1.73 18.73 -18.78
N VAL A 33 -1.88 19.13 -20.04
CA VAL A 33 -1.11 18.55 -21.17
C VAL A 33 0.41 18.67 -21.00
N GLU A 34 0.89 19.69 -20.31
CA GLU A 34 2.32 19.91 -20.07
C GLU A 34 3.00 18.69 -19.42
N ARG A 35 2.30 17.98 -18.52
CA ARG A 35 2.83 16.77 -17.85
C ARG A 35 3.10 15.59 -18.80
N TYR A 36 2.59 15.64 -20.03
CA TYR A 36 2.72 14.57 -21.03
C TYR A 36 3.69 14.90 -22.17
N LEU A 37 4.16 16.17 -22.28
CA LEU A 37 4.97 16.62 -23.43
C LEU A 37 6.34 15.94 -23.52
N ASP A 38 6.91 15.54 -22.38
CA ASP A 38 8.20 14.83 -22.31
C ASP A 38 8.09 13.31 -22.52
N LEU A 39 6.87 12.80 -22.75
CA LEU A 39 6.68 11.36 -23.01
C LEU A 39 7.18 11.01 -24.41
N ASP A 40 7.66 9.76 -24.55
CA ASP A 40 7.92 9.20 -25.87
C ASP A 40 6.65 9.28 -26.76
N PRO A 41 6.79 9.54 -28.09
CA PRO A 41 5.64 9.67 -28.97
C PRO A 41 4.62 8.52 -28.90
N VAL A 42 5.07 7.28 -28.65
CA VAL A 42 4.15 6.14 -28.47
C VAL A 42 3.35 6.26 -27.18
N GLN A 43 3.99 6.66 -26.09
CA GLN A 43 3.33 6.88 -24.81
C GLN A 43 2.35 8.05 -24.86
N LEU A 44 2.78 9.17 -25.46
CA LEU A 44 1.92 10.35 -25.64
C LEU A 44 0.67 10.01 -26.43
N ASN A 45 0.84 9.32 -27.56
CA ASN A 45 -0.26 8.90 -28.43
C ASN A 45 -1.22 7.95 -27.70
N TYR A 46 -0.68 6.95 -26.98
CA TYR A 46 -1.49 6.04 -26.17
C TYR A 46 -2.29 6.80 -25.10
N SER A 47 -1.65 7.71 -24.36
CA SER A 47 -2.28 8.56 -23.34
C SER A 47 -3.39 9.43 -23.94
N LEU A 48 -3.12 10.04 -25.10
CA LEU A 48 -4.10 10.87 -25.83
C LEU A 48 -5.32 10.04 -26.28
N LEU A 49 -5.13 8.84 -26.80
CA LEU A 49 -6.21 7.97 -27.27
C LEU A 49 -7.08 7.45 -26.12
N THR A 50 -6.51 7.25 -24.93
CA THR A 50 -7.21 6.73 -23.75
C THR A 50 -7.64 7.80 -22.75
N ARG A 51 -7.38 9.09 -23.00
CA ARG A 51 -7.56 10.22 -22.08
C ARG A 51 -8.95 10.30 -21.41
N SER A 52 -9.98 9.88 -22.14
CA SER A 52 -11.35 9.92 -21.61
C SER A 52 -11.66 8.81 -20.61
N GLN A 53 -10.75 7.84 -20.45
CA GLN A 53 -10.90 6.60 -19.66
C GLN A 53 -12.10 5.73 -20.12
N ARG A 54 -12.73 6.06 -21.27
CA ARG A 54 -13.75 5.22 -21.92
C ARG A 54 -13.19 4.29 -22.99
N ILE A 55 -12.05 4.64 -23.55
CA ILE A 55 -11.35 3.82 -24.53
C ILE A 55 -10.34 2.98 -23.76
N SER A 56 -10.61 1.68 -23.66
CA SER A 56 -9.72 0.72 -23.06
C SER A 56 -8.63 0.26 -24.02
N HIS A 57 -7.64 -0.45 -23.50
CA HIS A 57 -6.60 -1.12 -24.26
C HIS A 57 -7.21 -2.06 -25.33
N GLU A 58 -8.23 -2.84 -24.97
CA GLU A 58 -8.89 -3.77 -25.91
C GLU A 58 -9.75 -3.03 -26.94
N ASN A 59 -10.36 -1.89 -26.61
CA ASN A 59 -11.03 -1.08 -27.63
C ASN A 59 -10.06 -0.51 -28.66
N LEU A 60 -8.82 -0.20 -28.28
CA LEU A 60 -7.77 0.17 -29.25
C LEU A 60 -7.41 -1.02 -30.14
N ARG A 61 -7.35 -2.23 -29.58
CA ARG A 61 -7.10 -3.46 -30.35
C ARG A 61 -8.18 -3.72 -31.42
N GLU A 62 -9.44 -3.51 -31.06
CA GLU A 62 -10.56 -3.64 -32.01
C GLU A 62 -10.52 -2.61 -33.13
N ARG A 63 -10.03 -1.40 -32.86
CA ARG A 63 -9.97 -0.29 -33.81
C ARG A 63 -8.77 -0.35 -34.73
N ASP A 64 -7.60 -0.60 -34.16
CA ASP A 64 -6.32 -0.70 -34.91
C ASP A 64 -5.40 -1.71 -34.21
N PRO A 65 -5.56 -3.01 -34.53
CA PRO A 65 -4.73 -4.08 -33.97
C PRO A 65 -3.24 -3.87 -34.22
N SER A 66 -2.88 -3.38 -35.40
CA SER A 66 -1.49 -3.23 -35.84
C SER A 66 -0.77 -2.13 -35.06
N TRP A 67 -1.44 -1.01 -34.84
CA TRP A 67 -0.90 0.07 -34.04
C TRP A 67 -0.74 -0.38 -32.59
N LEU A 68 -1.75 -1.04 -32.00
CA LEU A 68 -1.68 -1.49 -30.61
C LEU A 68 -0.57 -2.53 -30.43
N GLU A 69 -0.40 -3.48 -31.33
CA GLU A 69 0.70 -4.45 -31.29
C GLU A 69 2.07 -3.74 -31.33
N SER A 70 2.21 -2.69 -32.14
CA SER A 70 3.44 -1.89 -32.17
C SER A 70 3.70 -1.16 -30.85
N ALA A 71 2.67 -0.62 -30.22
CA ALA A 71 2.77 0.03 -28.91
C ALA A 71 3.10 -0.97 -27.79
N GLU A 72 2.48 -2.14 -27.77
CA GLU A 72 2.81 -3.23 -26.86
C GLU A 72 4.26 -3.70 -27.02
N LYS A 73 4.70 -3.84 -28.28
CA LYS A 73 6.09 -4.22 -28.58
C LYS A 73 7.08 -3.15 -28.09
N TRP A 74 6.78 -1.87 -28.37
CA TRP A 74 7.56 -0.76 -27.86
C TRP A 74 7.70 -0.82 -26.33
N PHE A 75 6.56 -0.98 -25.63
CA PHE A 75 6.54 -1.09 -24.17
C PHE A 75 7.35 -2.29 -23.66
N GLN A 76 7.20 -3.45 -24.29
CA GLN A 76 7.87 -4.69 -23.92
C GLN A 76 9.40 -4.58 -24.05
N VAL A 77 9.88 -3.96 -25.13
CA VAL A 77 11.32 -3.69 -25.33
C VAL A 77 11.87 -2.73 -24.24
N HIS A 78 11.13 -1.65 -23.94
CA HIS A 78 11.52 -0.70 -22.90
C HIS A 78 11.43 -1.31 -21.49
N ALA A 79 10.64 -2.35 -21.32
CA ALA A 79 10.60 -3.16 -20.10
C ALA A 79 11.75 -4.21 -20.02
N GLY A 80 12.66 -4.24 -20.99
CA GLY A 80 13.84 -5.09 -20.99
C GLY A 80 13.67 -6.47 -21.61
N LYS A 81 12.61 -6.68 -22.42
CA LYS A 81 12.40 -7.92 -23.19
C LYS A 81 13.12 -7.90 -24.52
N ASP A 82 13.53 -9.10 -24.99
CA ASP A 82 14.07 -9.24 -26.35
C ASP A 82 13.00 -8.84 -27.39
N PRO A 83 13.34 -7.97 -28.38
CA PRO A 83 12.43 -7.60 -29.47
C PRO A 83 11.88 -8.78 -30.28
N LYS A 84 12.53 -9.93 -30.22
CA LYS A 84 12.12 -11.16 -30.90
C LYS A 84 11.08 -11.99 -30.12
N GLU A 85 10.92 -11.71 -28.83
CA GLU A 85 9.91 -12.40 -28.02
C GLU A 85 8.50 -12.04 -28.50
N LYS A 86 7.59 -13.00 -28.33
CA LYS A 86 6.16 -12.78 -28.63
C LYS A 86 5.62 -11.62 -27.79
N VAL A 87 4.94 -10.72 -28.47
CA VAL A 87 4.24 -9.59 -27.83
C VAL A 87 3.19 -10.11 -26.85
N ARG A 88 3.15 -9.53 -25.66
CA ARG A 88 2.17 -9.82 -24.60
C ARG A 88 1.60 -8.51 -24.09
N SER A 89 0.42 -8.59 -23.48
CA SER A 89 -0.19 -7.44 -22.80
C SER A 89 0.80 -6.82 -21.79
N PRO A 90 0.85 -5.48 -21.66
CA PRO A 90 1.80 -4.77 -20.80
C PRO A 90 1.87 -5.24 -19.35
N MET A 91 0.75 -5.75 -18.78
CA MET A 91 0.72 -6.31 -17.44
C MET A 91 1.67 -7.51 -17.24
N PHE A 92 1.99 -8.23 -18.31
CA PHE A 92 2.91 -9.37 -18.30
C PHE A 92 4.36 -9.00 -18.64
N ALA A 93 4.64 -7.73 -18.92
CA ALA A 93 6.00 -7.27 -19.10
C ALA A 93 6.75 -7.25 -17.76
N PRO A 94 8.06 -7.58 -17.74
CA PRO A 94 8.84 -7.54 -16.52
C PRO A 94 8.93 -6.13 -15.93
N PHE A 95 9.25 -6.07 -14.66
CA PHE A 95 9.50 -4.81 -13.98
C PHE A 95 10.71 -4.96 -13.06
N LYS A 96 11.59 -3.97 -13.05
CA LYS A 96 12.74 -3.95 -12.16
C LYS A 96 12.57 -2.89 -11.09
N LEU A 97 12.72 -3.30 -9.82
CA LEU A 97 12.61 -2.46 -8.66
C LEU A 97 13.91 -2.48 -7.88
N GLY A 98 14.75 -1.46 -8.08
CA GLY A 98 16.15 -1.56 -7.64
C GLY A 98 16.80 -2.78 -8.30
N ASP A 99 17.35 -3.67 -7.47
CA ASP A 99 17.95 -4.92 -7.96
C ASP A 99 16.95 -6.09 -8.05
N MET A 100 15.73 -5.93 -7.54
CA MET A 100 14.70 -6.97 -7.60
C MET A 100 14.00 -6.96 -8.95
N ALA A 101 14.06 -8.08 -9.67
CA ALA A 101 13.33 -8.28 -10.93
C ALA A 101 12.02 -9.01 -10.68
N LEU A 102 10.92 -8.46 -11.20
CA LEU A 102 9.60 -9.07 -11.24
C LEU A 102 9.33 -9.60 -12.64
N LYS A 103 8.81 -10.83 -12.73
CA LYS A 103 8.48 -11.46 -14.03
C LYS A 103 7.32 -10.78 -14.77
N ASN A 104 6.47 -10.08 -14.03
CA ASN A 104 5.34 -9.32 -14.55
C ASN A 104 4.95 -8.20 -13.55
N ARG A 105 3.95 -7.38 -13.90
CA ARG A 105 3.49 -6.23 -13.12
C ARG A 105 2.25 -6.52 -12.28
N ILE A 106 1.92 -7.80 -12.08
CA ILE A 106 0.79 -8.20 -11.24
C ILE A 106 1.27 -8.29 -9.79
N VAL A 107 0.72 -7.42 -8.97
CA VAL A 107 1.02 -7.33 -7.54
C VAL A 107 -0.22 -7.68 -6.73
N VAL A 108 -0.09 -8.63 -5.82
CA VAL A 108 -1.14 -8.96 -4.85
C VAL A 108 -0.97 -8.08 -3.63
N SER A 109 -1.92 -7.16 -3.42
CA SER A 109 -1.92 -6.22 -2.30
C SER A 109 -2.08 -6.90 -0.95
N PRO A 110 -1.63 -6.27 0.16
CA PRO A 110 -1.86 -6.75 1.51
C PRO A 110 -3.36 -6.91 1.81
N MET A 111 -3.75 -8.07 2.32
CA MET A 111 -5.14 -8.40 2.67
C MET A 111 -5.18 -9.12 4.01
N ALA A 112 -5.69 -8.47 5.05
CA ALA A 112 -5.81 -9.05 6.38
C ALA A 112 -6.68 -10.33 6.37
N GLN A 113 -6.14 -11.40 6.92
CA GLN A 113 -6.80 -12.70 7.02
C GLN A 113 -7.39 -12.96 8.41
N TYR A 114 -6.79 -12.35 9.45
CA TYR A 114 -7.19 -12.52 10.85
C TYR A 114 -7.26 -13.99 11.30
N LYS A 115 -6.36 -14.84 10.81
CA LYS A 115 -6.31 -16.29 11.08
C LYS A 115 -5.09 -16.74 11.86
N ALA A 116 -4.21 -15.81 12.26
CA ALA A 116 -3.07 -16.13 13.10
C ALA A 116 -3.52 -16.53 14.52
N LYS A 117 -2.70 -17.33 15.17
CA LYS A 117 -2.86 -17.68 16.58
C LYS A 117 -1.62 -17.17 17.32
N ASP A 118 -1.84 -16.32 18.33
CA ASP A 118 -0.76 -15.70 19.12
C ASP A 118 0.29 -14.97 18.26
N GLY A 119 -0.15 -14.36 17.15
CA GLY A 119 0.72 -13.73 16.18
C GLY A 119 1.41 -14.70 15.21
N CYS A 120 1.28 -16.01 15.42
CA CYS A 120 1.94 -17.02 14.60
C CYS A 120 1.12 -17.28 13.32
N PRO A 121 1.70 -17.05 12.11
CA PRO A 121 1.07 -17.48 10.87
C PRO A 121 1.00 -19.02 10.80
N ASN A 122 -0.02 -19.54 10.16
CA ASN A 122 -0.33 -20.96 10.11
C ASN A 122 -0.63 -21.45 8.68
N GLU A 123 -1.18 -22.66 8.54
CA GLU A 123 -1.50 -23.27 7.23
C GLU A 123 -2.45 -22.38 6.39
N TRP A 124 -3.36 -21.62 7.01
CA TRP A 124 -4.23 -20.69 6.28
C TRP A 124 -3.41 -19.64 5.52
N HIS A 125 -2.43 -19.04 6.20
CA HIS A 125 -1.54 -18.04 5.59
C HIS A 125 -0.67 -18.66 4.52
N PHE A 126 -0.13 -19.85 4.78
CA PHE A 126 0.66 -20.59 3.81
C PHE A 126 -0.12 -20.81 2.51
N VAL A 127 -1.32 -21.38 2.59
CA VAL A 127 -2.19 -21.60 1.42
C VAL A 127 -2.53 -20.28 0.74
N HIS A 128 -2.93 -19.26 1.52
CA HIS A 128 -3.33 -17.97 0.99
C HIS A 128 -2.25 -17.31 0.12
N TYR A 129 -0.99 -17.28 0.58
CA TYR A 129 0.09 -16.64 -0.17
C TYR A 129 0.67 -17.56 -1.25
N ALA A 130 0.80 -18.84 -0.97
CA ALA A 130 1.33 -19.82 -1.91
C ALA A 130 0.45 -19.94 -3.18
N GLU A 131 -0.87 -19.95 -3.05
CA GLU A 131 -1.79 -20.01 -4.20
C GLU A 131 -1.64 -18.80 -5.12
N ARG A 132 -1.46 -17.60 -4.56
CA ARG A 132 -1.27 -16.37 -5.33
C ARG A 132 0.07 -16.34 -6.05
N ALA A 133 1.12 -16.80 -5.40
CA ALA A 133 2.43 -16.96 -6.00
C ALA A 133 2.41 -17.99 -7.15
N LYS A 134 1.82 -19.17 -6.93
CA LYS A 134 1.60 -20.21 -7.96
C LYS A 134 0.67 -19.73 -9.07
N GLY A 135 -0.32 -18.90 -8.75
CA GLY A 135 -1.24 -18.29 -9.72
C GLY A 135 -0.58 -17.33 -10.68
N GLY A 136 0.70 -17.01 -10.50
CA GLY A 136 1.50 -16.28 -11.45
C GLY A 136 1.70 -14.80 -11.13
N ALA A 137 1.36 -14.31 -9.94
CA ALA A 137 1.70 -12.96 -9.52
C ALA A 137 3.21 -12.71 -9.57
N GLY A 138 3.63 -11.50 -9.95
CA GLY A 138 5.02 -11.09 -9.92
C GLY A 138 5.51 -10.78 -8.50
N LEU A 139 4.61 -10.21 -7.68
CA LEU A 139 4.89 -9.86 -6.28
C LEU A 139 3.66 -10.15 -5.42
N VAL A 140 3.88 -10.78 -4.27
CA VAL A 140 2.84 -11.04 -3.27
C VAL A 140 3.20 -10.33 -1.97
N TYR A 141 2.28 -9.55 -1.43
CA TYR A 141 2.44 -8.93 -0.10
C TYR A 141 1.81 -9.79 0.98
N THR A 142 2.46 -9.86 2.14
CA THR A 142 1.79 -10.32 3.34
C THR A 142 0.74 -9.28 3.78
N GLU A 143 -0.25 -9.72 4.55
CA GLU A 143 -1.05 -8.78 5.35
C GLU A 143 -0.15 -7.99 6.32
N MET A 144 -0.69 -6.93 6.93
CA MET A 144 0.05 -6.18 7.93
C MET A 144 0.55 -7.13 9.03
N THR A 145 1.87 -7.32 9.04
CA THR A 145 2.59 -8.18 9.97
C THR A 145 3.07 -7.32 11.13
N CYS A 146 2.62 -7.62 12.34
CA CYS A 146 2.78 -6.76 13.50
C CYS A 146 4.18 -6.88 14.11
N VAL A 147 4.73 -5.75 14.58
CA VAL A 147 6.07 -5.67 15.18
C VAL A 147 6.11 -6.10 16.65
N SER A 148 4.93 -6.23 17.28
CA SER A 148 4.76 -6.59 18.71
C SER A 148 3.37 -7.17 18.95
N ALA A 149 3.18 -7.79 20.12
CA ALA A 149 1.89 -8.35 20.50
C ALA A 149 0.80 -7.27 20.68
N ASP A 150 1.17 -6.12 21.24
CA ASP A 150 0.31 -4.95 21.42
C ASP A 150 0.13 -4.12 20.13
N GLY A 151 0.97 -4.38 19.11
CA GLY A 151 0.84 -3.80 17.79
C GLY A 151 -0.20 -4.46 16.89
N ARG A 152 -0.91 -5.51 17.33
CA ARG A 152 -1.95 -6.22 16.57
C ARG A 152 -3.24 -5.41 16.50
N ILE A 153 -3.97 -5.55 15.40
CA ILE A 153 -5.33 -5.02 15.27
C ILE A 153 -6.27 -5.89 16.10
N THR A 154 -6.24 -7.21 15.82
CA THR A 154 -7.04 -8.25 16.48
C THR A 154 -6.14 -9.38 16.95
N LEU A 155 -6.68 -10.29 17.75
CA LEU A 155 -5.97 -11.52 18.15
C LEU A 155 -5.55 -12.38 16.95
N GLY A 156 -6.22 -12.25 15.81
CA GLY A 156 -5.95 -13.00 14.59
C GLY A 156 -4.87 -12.39 13.68
N CYS A 157 -4.25 -11.29 14.04
CA CYS A 157 -3.18 -10.69 13.22
C CYS A 157 -1.86 -11.46 13.35
N PRO A 158 -1.15 -11.72 12.24
CA PRO A 158 0.19 -12.28 12.30
C PRO A 158 1.20 -11.24 12.77
N GLY A 159 2.29 -11.73 13.34
CA GLY A 159 3.41 -10.93 13.81
C GLY A 159 4.74 -11.42 13.26
N LEU A 160 5.76 -10.61 13.54
CA LEU A 160 7.16 -10.96 13.31
C LEU A 160 8.01 -10.40 14.46
N TYR A 161 7.81 -10.97 15.66
CA TYR A 161 8.43 -10.53 16.91
C TYR A 161 8.87 -11.68 17.82
N THR A 162 8.70 -12.95 17.40
CA THR A 162 9.25 -14.15 18.06
C THR A 162 9.97 -15.03 17.05
N THR A 163 10.82 -15.94 17.54
CA THR A 163 11.51 -16.92 16.69
C THR A 163 10.53 -17.85 15.97
N GLU A 164 9.44 -18.24 16.63
CA GLU A 164 8.41 -19.08 16.04
C GLU A 164 7.73 -18.41 14.84
N HIS A 165 7.45 -17.10 14.94
CA HIS A 165 6.91 -16.33 13.80
C HIS A 165 7.92 -16.33 12.64
N GLU A 166 9.21 -16.10 12.92
CA GLU A 166 10.29 -16.11 11.94
C GLU A 166 10.38 -17.45 11.21
N GLU A 167 10.28 -18.56 11.92
CA GLU A 167 10.30 -19.91 11.36
C GLU A 167 9.13 -20.14 10.38
N GLN A 168 7.91 -19.76 10.74
CA GLN A 168 6.74 -19.93 9.87
C GLN A 168 6.84 -19.05 8.61
N TRP A 169 7.28 -17.81 8.74
CA TRP A 169 7.52 -16.95 7.59
C TRP A 169 8.65 -17.49 6.69
N THR A 170 9.72 -18.04 7.27
CA THR A 170 10.81 -18.68 6.53
C THR A 170 10.33 -19.88 5.73
N ARG A 171 9.44 -20.69 6.29
CA ARG A 171 8.82 -21.82 5.59
C ARG A 171 8.04 -21.33 4.34
N LEU A 172 7.28 -20.25 4.47
CA LEU A 172 6.52 -19.69 3.37
C LEU A 172 7.42 -19.10 2.28
N THR A 173 8.37 -18.25 2.64
CA THR A 173 9.27 -17.60 1.67
C THR A 173 10.10 -18.63 0.91
N LYS A 174 10.56 -19.67 1.61
CA LYS A 174 11.27 -20.81 1.00
C LYS A 174 10.40 -21.46 -0.08
N PHE A 175 9.14 -21.78 0.21
CA PHE A 175 8.23 -22.37 -0.76
C PHE A 175 8.02 -21.44 -1.97
N VAL A 176 7.79 -20.14 -1.73
CA VAL A 176 7.59 -19.17 -2.82
C VAL A 176 8.79 -19.15 -3.76
N HIS A 177 10.00 -19.14 -3.23
CA HIS A 177 11.23 -19.06 -4.02
C HIS A 177 11.60 -20.37 -4.73
N GLU A 178 11.31 -21.52 -4.12
CA GLU A 178 11.64 -22.82 -4.70
C GLU A 178 10.61 -23.29 -5.74
N GLU A 179 9.35 -22.95 -5.54
CA GLU A 179 8.25 -23.51 -6.35
C GLU A 179 7.62 -22.48 -7.31
N THR A 180 8.02 -21.20 -7.24
CA THR A 180 7.45 -20.15 -8.08
C THR A 180 8.51 -19.11 -8.49
N GLU A 181 8.16 -18.28 -9.48
CA GLU A 181 8.98 -17.12 -9.87
C GLU A 181 8.53 -15.82 -9.16
N ALA A 182 7.55 -15.88 -8.27
CA ALA A 182 7.04 -14.73 -7.55
C ALA A 182 8.07 -14.20 -6.56
N LYS A 183 8.00 -12.90 -6.28
CA LYS A 183 8.65 -12.24 -5.16
C LYS A 183 7.66 -12.04 -4.03
N ILE A 184 8.18 -11.94 -2.79
CA ILE A 184 7.35 -11.77 -1.61
C ILE A 184 7.81 -10.59 -0.76
N CYS A 185 6.87 -9.72 -0.39
CA CYS A 185 7.08 -8.54 0.45
C CYS A 185 6.41 -8.70 1.81
N CYS A 186 7.13 -8.39 2.89
CA CYS A 186 6.55 -8.29 4.22
C CYS A 186 6.05 -6.86 4.47
N GLN A 187 4.73 -6.66 4.61
CA GLN A 187 4.18 -5.39 5.09
C GLN A 187 4.26 -5.36 6.61
N ILE A 188 5.06 -4.45 7.16
CA ILE A 188 5.36 -4.33 8.59
C ILE A 188 4.58 -3.14 9.17
N GLY A 189 3.89 -3.35 10.30
CA GLY A 189 3.07 -2.30 10.89
C GLY A 189 2.78 -2.49 12.39
N HIS A 190 2.11 -1.49 12.93
CA HIS A 190 1.61 -1.43 14.31
C HIS A 190 0.23 -0.78 14.31
N ALA A 191 -0.77 -1.43 14.87
CA ALA A 191 -2.17 -0.99 14.80
C ALA A 191 -2.43 0.36 15.50
N GLY A 192 -1.61 0.72 16.49
CA GLY A 192 -1.83 1.96 17.23
C GLY A 192 -3.19 1.98 17.93
N ARG A 193 -3.90 3.10 17.84
CA ARG A 193 -5.22 3.29 18.44
C ARG A 193 -6.35 2.43 17.87
N LYS A 194 -6.09 1.73 16.75
CA LYS A 194 -7.02 0.80 16.12
C LYS A 194 -6.75 -0.66 16.51
N GLY A 195 -5.91 -0.89 17.50
CA GLY A 195 -5.64 -2.22 18.06
C GLY A 195 -6.68 -2.67 19.07
N SER A 196 -6.48 -3.89 19.60
CA SER A 196 -7.33 -4.50 20.63
C SER A 196 -8.81 -4.59 20.24
N THR A 197 -9.05 -5.02 18.99
CA THR A 197 -10.40 -5.12 18.42
C THR A 197 -10.80 -6.56 18.18
N GLN A 198 -12.12 -6.79 18.08
CA GLN A 198 -12.73 -8.06 17.71
C GLN A 198 -12.37 -8.45 16.27
N LEU A 199 -12.47 -9.74 15.96
CA LEU A 199 -12.29 -10.24 14.60
C LEU A 199 -13.35 -9.65 13.67
N GLY A 200 -12.97 -9.40 12.40
CA GLY A 200 -13.83 -8.71 11.45
C GLY A 200 -15.18 -9.36 11.17
N TRP A 201 -15.32 -10.67 11.39
CA TRP A 201 -16.58 -11.41 11.26
C TRP A 201 -17.40 -11.49 12.56
N GLU A 202 -16.91 -10.97 13.67
CA GLU A 202 -17.65 -10.83 14.93
C GLU A 202 -18.31 -9.43 14.97
N LYS A 203 -17.55 -8.42 15.30
CA LYS A 203 -17.97 -7.02 15.24
C LYS A 203 -16.76 -6.18 14.80
N MET A 204 -16.69 -5.88 13.52
CA MET A 204 -15.58 -5.13 12.94
C MET A 204 -15.32 -3.82 13.71
N ASP A 205 -14.03 -3.55 13.99
CA ASP A 205 -13.55 -2.36 14.69
C ASP A 205 -14.06 -2.15 16.12
N ALA A 206 -14.93 -3.01 16.66
CA ALA A 206 -15.33 -2.95 18.07
C ALA A 206 -14.19 -3.40 18.99
N PRO A 207 -14.05 -2.81 20.19
CA PRO A 207 -13.04 -3.26 21.15
C PRO A 207 -13.32 -4.70 21.59
N LEU A 208 -12.27 -5.40 22.06
CA LEU A 208 -12.45 -6.69 22.69
C LEU A 208 -13.39 -6.55 23.90
N ALA A 209 -14.25 -7.56 24.12
CA ALA A 209 -15.15 -7.56 25.27
C ALA A 209 -14.39 -7.61 26.59
N ASN A 210 -13.26 -8.34 26.63
CA ASN A 210 -12.37 -8.50 27.77
C ASN A 210 -10.91 -8.49 27.30
N ASP A 211 -9.99 -8.36 28.23
CA ASP A 211 -8.53 -8.47 28.03
C ASP A 211 -7.96 -7.51 26.99
N ASN A 212 -8.53 -6.29 26.94
CA ASN A 212 -7.97 -5.24 26.11
C ASN A 212 -6.55 -4.90 26.55
N TRP A 213 -5.63 -4.92 25.57
CA TRP A 213 -4.25 -4.49 25.83
C TRP A 213 -4.08 -2.98 25.69
N PRO A 214 -3.06 -2.37 26.35
CA PRO A 214 -2.76 -0.95 26.22
C PRO A 214 -2.47 -0.57 24.76
N LEU A 215 -3.01 0.57 24.33
CA LEU A 215 -2.80 1.10 22.99
C LEU A 215 -1.89 2.33 23.02
N LEU A 216 -1.14 2.53 21.93
CA LEU A 216 -0.26 3.68 21.70
C LEU A 216 -0.78 4.51 20.51
N SER A 217 -0.60 5.83 20.58
CA SER A 217 -0.93 6.74 19.48
C SER A 217 -0.13 8.05 19.58
N ALA A 218 -0.20 8.88 18.53
CA ALA A 218 0.35 10.24 18.56
C ALA A 218 -0.29 11.08 19.68
N SER A 219 -1.60 10.94 19.89
CA SER A 219 -2.34 11.61 20.94
C SER A 219 -3.37 10.67 21.58
N ALA A 220 -3.83 10.98 22.78
CA ALA A 220 -4.81 10.18 23.54
C ALA A 220 -6.23 10.36 22.99
N ILE A 221 -6.43 10.02 21.69
CA ILE A 221 -7.71 10.09 20.98
C ILE A 221 -8.12 8.69 20.56
N ALA A 222 -9.21 8.17 21.11
CA ALA A 222 -9.77 6.89 20.75
C ALA A 222 -10.17 6.85 19.25
N TRP A 223 -10.19 5.66 18.66
CA TRP A 223 -10.62 5.46 17.27
C TRP A 223 -12.11 5.80 17.07
N SER A 224 -12.93 5.31 17.98
CA SER A 224 -14.34 5.68 18.10
C SER A 224 -14.68 5.86 19.58
N PRO A 225 -15.86 6.40 19.93
CA PRO A 225 -16.29 6.54 21.32
C PRO A 225 -16.33 5.24 22.12
N GLU A 226 -16.48 4.09 21.44
CA GLU A 226 -16.55 2.77 22.05
C GLU A 226 -15.15 2.15 22.26
N ASN A 227 -14.13 2.59 21.51
CA ASN A 227 -12.80 1.99 21.53
C ASN A 227 -11.95 2.49 22.73
N VAL A 228 -10.96 1.69 23.09
CA VAL A 228 -10.00 2.01 24.13
C VAL A 228 -9.24 3.29 23.77
N THR A 229 -9.18 4.23 24.71
CA THR A 229 -8.36 5.44 24.55
C THR A 229 -6.88 5.07 24.61
N PRO A 230 -6.07 5.38 23.60
CA PRO A 230 -4.66 5.07 23.60
C PRO A 230 -3.88 6.01 24.52
N LYS A 231 -2.73 5.54 24.98
CA LYS A 231 -1.72 6.39 25.61
C LYS A 231 -1.07 7.27 24.53
N GLU A 232 -0.96 8.58 24.79
CA GLU A 232 -0.08 9.45 24.02
C GLU A 232 1.38 9.03 24.23
N MET A 233 2.10 8.75 23.15
CA MET A 233 3.48 8.26 23.20
C MET A 233 4.42 9.36 23.72
N ASN A 234 5.28 8.99 24.66
CA ASN A 234 6.46 9.76 25.03
C ASN A 234 7.69 9.30 24.25
N GLU A 235 8.85 9.91 24.49
CA GLU A 235 10.08 9.57 23.75
C GLU A 235 10.52 8.12 23.98
N SER A 236 10.39 7.58 25.18
CA SER A 236 10.75 6.19 25.45
C SER A 236 9.80 5.19 24.79
N ASP A 237 8.51 5.51 24.66
CA ASP A 237 7.57 4.69 23.86
C ASP A 237 7.96 4.71 22.37
N MET A 238 8.38 5.87 21.85
CA MET A 238 8.82 6.02 20.46
C MET A 238 10.08 5.21 20.18
N GLU A 239 11.08 5.26 21.06
CA GLU A 239 12.29 4.45 20.94
C GLU A 239 11.99 2.95 20.99
N LEU A 240 11.15 2.51 21.93
CA LEU A 240 10.72 1.11 22.02
C LEU A 240 10.07 0.63 20.71
N VAL A 241 9.16 1.43 20.14
CA VAL A 241 8.50 1.09 18.87
C VAL A 241 9.49 1.05 17.71
N ILE A 242 10.44 2.00 17.65
CA ILE A 242 11.50 1.97 16.63
C ILE A 242 12.31 0.66 16.74
N ASP A 243 12.69 0.24 17.94
CA ASP A 243 13.43 -1.00 18.17
C ASP A 243 12.61 -2.23 17.75
N GLN A 244 11.29 -2.24 17.99
CA GLN A 244 10.38 -3.29 17.54
C GLN A 244 10.33 -3.37 16.00
N PHE A 245 10.24 -2.23 15.30
CA PHE A 245 10.31 -2.20 13.83
C PHE A 245 11.65 -2.72 13.31
N VAL A 246 12.76 -2.29 13.90
CA VAL A 246 14.11 -2.75 13.53
C VAL A 246 14.26 -4.26 13.77
N SER A 247 13.73 -4.79 14.87
CA SER A 247 13.73 -6.22 15.16
C SER A 247 12.96 -7.00 14.11
N ALA A 248 11.73 -6.58 13.77
CA ALA A 248 10.91 -7.19 12.74
C ALA A 248 11.60 -7.16 11.35
N VAL A 249 12.26 -6.05 10.99
CA VAL A 249 13.06 -5.95 9.75
C VAL A 249 14.19 -6.97 9.71
N LYS A 250 14.92 -7.14 10.81
CA LYS A 250 16.00 -8.15 10.90
C LYS A 250 15.45 -9.58 10.77
N MET A 251 14.29 -9.86 11.37
CA MET A 251 13.59 -11.14 11.22
C MET A 251 13.12 -11.35 9.78
N ALA A 252 12.53 -10.33 9.14
CA ALA A 252 12.13 -10.39 7.74
C ALA A 252 13.32 -10.70 6.81
N TYR A 253 14.50 -10.14 7.10
CA TYR A 253 15.70 -10.44 6.35
C TYR A 253 16.13 -11.91 6.53
N ARG A 254 16.16 -12.42 7.76
CA ARG A 254 16.51 -13.84 8.03
C ARG A 254 15.46 -14.79 7.47
N SER A 255 14.19 -14.41 7.45
CA SER A 255 13.11 -15.13 6.77
C SER A 255 13.18 -15.04 5.24
N ASN A 256 14.20 -14.40 4.67
CA ASN A 256 14.45 -14.31 3.24
C ASN A 256 13.34 -13.60 2.43
N PHE A 257 12.64 -12.62 2.99
CA PHE A 257 11.77 -11.75 2.20
C PHE A 257 12.57 -10.99 1.14
N ASP A 258 11.97 -10.77 -0.04
CA ASP A 258 12.58 -10.02 -1.12
C ASP A 258 12.49 -8.50 -0.90
N MET A 259 11.45 -8.06 -0.22
CA MET A 259 11.10 -6.66 -0.01
C MET A 259 10.39 -6.47 1.33
N ILE A 260 10.45 -5.27 1.89
CA ILE A 260 9.61 -4.86 3.02
C ILE A 260 8.84 -3.59 2.70
N GLU A 261 7.71 -3.41 3.38
CA GLU A 261 6.90 -2.19 3.31
C GLU A 261 6.55 -1.68 4.70
N LEU A 262 6.76 -0.39 4.95
CA LEU A 262 6.22 0.27 6.14
C LEU A 262 4.75 0.59 5.94
N HIS A 263 3.88 0.10 6.83
CA HIS A 263 2.48 0.48 6.84
C HIS A 263 2.31 1.83 7.59
N ALA A 264 2.14 2.92 6.82
CA ALA A 264 1.97 4.27 7.33
C ALA A 264 0.59 4.89 6.96
N ALA A 265 -0.42 4.02 6.74
CA ALA A 265 -1.76 4.40 6.28
C ALA A 265 -2.86 3.98 7.25
N HIS A 266 -4.12 4.20 6.86
CA HIS A 266 -5.35 3.66 7.44
C HIS A 266 -5.61 4.01 8.92
N GLY A 267 -5.00 5.07 9.44
CA GLY A 267 -5.19 5.48 10.82
C GLY A 267 -4.46 4.62 11.86
N TYR A 268 -3.55 3.72 11.43
CA TYR A 268 -2.67 2.95 12.30
C TYR A 268 -1.58 3.83 12.93
N LEU A 269 -0.67 3.27 13.72
CA LEU A 269 0.24 4.03 14.55
C LEU A 269 1.00 5.12 13.79
N ILE A 270 1.67 4.77 12.70
CA ILE A 270 2.45 5.75 11.92
C ILE A 270 1.54 6.81 11.30
N SER A 271 0.41 6.39 10.72
CA SER A 271 -0.61 7.29 10.19
C SER A 271 -1.18 8.23 11.27
N SER A 272 -1.27 7.79 12.53
CA SER A 272 -1.77 8.61 13.62
C SER A 272 -0.88 9.82 13.92
N PHE A 273 0.41 9.75 13.63
CA PHE A 273 1.31 10.90 13.69
C PHE A 273 1.16 11.83 12.48
N ILE A 274 0.93 11.26 11.30
CA ILE A 274 0.85 12.00 10.02
C ILE A 274 -0.41 12.87 9.97
N SER A 275 -1.57 12.31 10.33
CA SER A 275 -2.85 13.01 10.24
C SER A 275 -3.03 14.04 11.37
N PRO A 276 -3.35 15.30 11.06
CA PRO A 276 -3.64 16.31 12.08
C PRO A 276 -4.93 16.01 12.87
N LYS A 277 -5.80 15.12 12.38
CA LYS A 277 -7.00 14.68 13.11
C LYS A 277 -6.71 13.74 14.28
N SER A 278 -5.63 13.00 14.21
CA SER A 278 -5.20 12.06 15.26
C SER A 278 -3.97 12.55 16.00
N ASN A 279 -3.34 13.62 15.53
CA ASN A 279 -2.15 14.24 16.11
C ASN A 279 -2.44 15.68 16.52
N ILE A 280 -2.87 15.89 17.76
CA ILE A 280 -3.12 17.21 18.34
C ILE A 280 -1.99 17.67 19.27
N ARG A 281 -0.81 17.03 19.17
CA ARG A 281 0.37 17.36 20.00
C ARG A 281 0.81 18.80 19.84
N LYS A 282 1.40 19.35 20.90
CA LYS A 282 1.96 20.71 20.93
C LYS A 282 3.49 20.73 21.01
N ASP A 283 4.12 19.55 21.05
CA ASP A 283 5.57 19.37 21.05
C ASP A 283 6.16 19.29 19.63
N SER A 284 7.42 18.86 19.53
CA SER A 284 8.16 18.74 18.27
C SER A 284 7.63 17.63 17.34
N TYR A 285 6.61 16.88 17.72
CA TYR A 285 5.98 15.81 16.94
C TYR A 285 4.58 16.17 16.46
N GLY A 286 4.08 17.40 16.72
CA GLY A 286 2.75 17.85 16.33
C GLY A 286 2.73 19.20 15.62
N GLY A 287 1.55 19.60 15.13
CA GLY A 287 1.32 20.85 14.43
C GLY A 287 1.73 20.79 12.95
N SER A 288 2.86 21.39 12.57
CA SER A 288 3.31 21.44 11.16
C SER A 288 3.55 20.04 10.57
N LEU A 289 3.40 19.90 9.24
CA LEU A 289 3.70 18.64 8.54
C LEU A 289 5.10 18.13 8.89
N LYS A 290 6.11 19.01 8.90
CA LYS A 290 7.49 18.66 9.26
C LYS A 290 7.57 17.99 10.65
N ASN A 291 6.85 18.50 11.63
CA ASN A 291 6.82 17.94 12.97
C ASN A 291 6.06 16.60 13.01
N ARG A 292 4.90 16.53 12.37
CA ARG A 292 4.09 15.31 12.29
C ARG A 292 4.84 14.17 11.59
N MET A 293 5.70 14.46 10.63
CA MET A 293 6.55 13.48 9.93
C MET A 293 7.79 13.06 10.72
N ARG A 294 8.17 13.74 11.80
CA ARG A 294 9.41 13.45 12.54
C ARG A 294 9.49 11.99 13.03
N PHE A 295 8.46 11.48 13.70
CA PHE A 295 8.44 10.10 14.17
C PHE A 295 8.31 9.09 13.00
N PRO A 296 7.39 9.25 12.03
CA PRO A 296 7.33 8.41 10.84
C PRO A 296 8.67 8.26 10.12
N LEU A 297 9.41 9.35 9.94
CA LEU A 297 10.72 9.33 9.26
C LEU A 297 11.79 8.63 10.13
N ARG A 298 11.80 8.83 11.44
CA ARG A 298 12.71 8.10 12.36
C ARG A 298 12.52 6.58 12.25
N VAL A 299 11.26 6.11 12.23
CA VAL A 299 10.95 4.69 12.04
C VAL A 299 11.47 4.22 10.67
N PHE A 300 11.12 4.94 9.61
CA PHE A 300 11.48 4.57 8.23
C PHE A 300 13.00 4.54 8.02
N GLU A 301 13.73 5.54 8.53
CA GLU A 301 15.20 5.58 8.50
C GLU A 301 15.83 4.40 9.25
N ALA A 302 15.31 4.09 10.45
CA ALA A 302 15.80 2.96 11.24
C ALA A 302 15.58 1.63 10.53
N MET A 303 14.40 1.44 9.93
CA MET A 303 14.09 0.28 9.09
C MET A 303 15.05 0.21 7.88
N ARG A 304 15.25 1.34 7.16
CA ARG A 304 16.15 1.38 5.99
C ARG A 304 17.59 1.05 6.35
N LYS A 305 18.08 1.50 7.52
CA LYS A 305 19.42 1.16 8.02
C LYS A 305 19.58 -0.33 8.32
N ALA A 306 18.50 -0.96 8.80
CA ALA A 306 18.50 -2.39 9.15
C ALA A 306 18.28 -3.32 7.94
N TRP A 307 17.71 -2.82 6.86
CA TRP A 307 17.41 -3.57 5.63
C TRP A 307 18.49 -3.40 4.58
N PRO A 308 18.96 -4.48 3.88
CA PRO A 308 20.02 -4.37 2.88
C PRO A 308 19.70 -3.35 1.78
N LYS A 309 20.70 -2.54 1.41
CA LYS A 309 20.54 -1.51 0.36
C LYS A 309 20.13 -2.08 -1.01
N THR A 310 20.54 -3.32 -1.30
CA THR A 310 20.20 -4.02 -2.54
C THR A 310 18.76 -4.54 -2.58
N LYS A 311 18.09 -4.63 -1.44
CA LYS A 311 16.68 -5.05 -1.37
C LYS A 311 15.76 -3.83 -1.31
N PRO A 312 14.68 -3.80 -2.10
CA PRO A 312 13.74 -2.68 -2.11
C PRO A 312 12.97 -2.56 -0.79
N MET A 313 12.55 -1.35 -0.51
CA MET A 313 11.69 -1.00 0.62
C MET A 313 10.70 0.06 0.15
N SER A 314 9.43 -0.10 0.49
CA SER A 314 8.35 0.84 0.21
C SER A 314 7.69 1.38 1.47
N VAL A 315 6.83 2.34 1.28
CA VAL A 315 5.91 2.83 2.31
C VAL A 315 4.50 2.94 1.74
N ARG A 316 3.51 2.51 2.50
CA ARG A 316 2.10 2.70 2.19
C ARG A 316 1.56 3.88 2.98
N ILE A 317 1.01 4.88 2.30
CA ILE A 317 0.42 6.08 2.91
C ILE A 317 -1.05 6.22 2.49
N SER A 318 -1.84 6.96 3.28
CA SER A 318 -3.17 7.40 2.87
C SER A 318 -3.06 8.67 2.01
N ALA A 319 -3.71 8.69 0.85
CA ALA A 319 -3.71 9.84 -0.06
C ALA A 319 -4.56 11.01 0.47
N THR A 320 -5.53 10.69 1.32
CA THR A 320 -6.44 11.66 1.93
C THR A 320 -7.11 11.06 3.17
N ASP A 321 -7.52 11.92 4.09
CA ASP A 321 -8.33 11.53 5.26
C ASP A 321 -9.84 11.52 4.95
N TRP A 322 -10.26 11.80 3.71
CA TRP A 322 -11.66 11.86 3.26
C TRP A 322 -12.55 12.82 4.06
N ILE A 323 -11.98 13.92 4.53
CA ILE A 323 -12.68 14.96 5.27
C ILE A 323 -12.46 16.32 4.59
N GLU A 324 -13.47 17.19 4.68
CA GLU A 324 -13.48 18.48 3.96
C GLU A 324 -12.42 19.47 4.47
N SER A 325 -12.06 19.41 5.76
CA SER A 325 -11.11 20.35 6.36
C SER A 325 -10.19 19.69 7.38
N ASP A 326 -9.02 20.27 7.54
CA ASP A 326 -8.04 19.95 8.60
C ASP A 326 -7.60 18.47 8.63
N GLY A 327 -7.62 17.75 7.51
CA GLY A 327 -7.07 16.41 7.33
C GLY A 327 -5.92 16.41 6.32
N VAL A 328 -5.33 15.24 6.10
CA VAL A 328 -4.39 15.04 5.00
C VAL A 328 -5.15 15.16 3.68
N THR A 329 -4.67 16.06 2.82
CA THR A 329 -5.20 16.27 1.46
C THR A 329 -4.35 15.54 0.43
N PRO A 330 -4.84 15.31 -0.81
CA PRO A 330 -4.02 14.77 -1.90
C PRO A 330 -2.76 15.59 -2.17
N ILE A 331 -2.81 16.92 -2.03
CA ILE A 331 -1.64 17.81 -2.19
C ILE A 331 -0.62 17.54 -1.08
N GLU A 332 -1.07 17.50 0.19
CA GLU A 332 -0.19 17.22 1.32
C GLU A 332 0.40 15.80 1.23
N SER A 333 -0.35 14.83 0.69
CA SER A 333 0.16 13.46 0.52
C SER A 333 1.35 13.38 -0.45
N VAL A 334 1.43 14.25 -1.45
CA VAL A 334 2.60 14.38 -2.33
C VAL A 334 3.83 14.86 -1.53
N GLU A 335 3.66 15.83 -0.64
CA GLU A 335 4.77 16.30 0.21
C GLU A 335 5.20 15.23 1.22
N ILE A 336 4.26 14.48 1.80
CA ILE A 336 4.55 13.31 2.65
C ILE A 336 5.39 12.29 1.87
N ALA A 337 4.99 12.02 0.63
CA ALA A 337 5.69 11.10 -0.26
C ALA A 337 7.13 11.54 -0.55
N LYS A 338 7.34 12.83 -0.84
CA LYS A 338 8.67 13.40 -1.07
C LYS A 338 9.57 13.24 0.15
N LEU A 339 9.06 13.51 1.36
CA LEU A 339 9.81 13.35 2.60
C LEU A 339 10.29 11.91 2.82
N PHE A 340 9.46 10.91 2.54
CA PHE A 340 9.90 9.50 2.59
C PHE A 340 10.92 9.17 1.50
N SER A 341 10.78 9.74 0.30
CA SER A 341 11.69 9.54 -0.83
C SER A 341 13.10 10.07 -0.55
N GLU A 342 13.22 11.21 0.13
CA GLU A 342 14.51 11.79 0.51
C GLU A 342 15.32 10.84 1.40
N VAL A 343 14.66 10.08 2.27
CA VAL A 343 15.30 9.07 3.13
C VAL A 343 15.84 7.88 2.33
N LEU A 344 15.15 7.49 1.27
CA LEU A 344 15.55 6.33 0.46
C LEU A 344 16.82 6.57 -0.34
N LEU A 345 17.19 7.83 -0.64
CA LEU A 345 18.27 8.21 -1.57
C LEU A 345 18.16 7.53 -2.94
N ILE A 346 16.96 7.07 -3.32
CA ILE A 346 16.64 6.35 -4.55
C ILE A 346 15.44 7.08 -5.18
N PRO A 347 15.38 7.23 -6.51
CA PRO A 347 14.21 7.80 -7.17
C PRO A 347 12.92 7.11 -6.71
N LEU A 348 11.85 7.87 -6.55
CA LEU A 348 10.48 7.48 -6.13
C LEU A 348 9.92 6.32 -6.98
N SER A 349 10.48 5.14 -6.89
CA SER A 349 10.02 4.00 -7.68
C SER A 349 8.94 3.17 -6.99
N LEU A 350 8.62 3.43 -5.70
CA LEU A 350 7.55 2.70 -5.00
C LEU A 350 6.97 3.47 -3.83
N LEU A 351 6.05 4.29 -4.16
CA LEU A 351 5.07 4.79 -3.21
C LEU A 351 3.71 4.21 -3.60
N PHE A 352 3.14 3.30 -2.79
CA PHE A 352 1.75 2.92 -2.94
C PHE A 352 0.89 3.94 -2.20
N ILE A 353 0.23 4.80 -2.96
CA ILE A 353 -0.76 5.78 -2.47
C ILE A 353 -2.13 5.16 -2.74
N TYR A 354 -2.94 4.98 -1.71
CA TYR A 354 -4.33 4.52 -1.81
C TYR A 354 -5.27 5.53 -1.18
#